data_c87617c2eb8d6c82b8608e6982597d31
#
_entry.id   c87617c2eb8d6c82b8608e6982597d31
#
_cell.length_a   1.000
_cell.length_b   1.000
_cell.length_c   1.000
_cell.angle_alpha   90.00
_cell.angle_beta   90.00
_cell.angle_gamma   90.00
#
_symmetry.space_group_name_H-M   'P 1'
#
loop_
_entity.id
_entity.type
_entity.pdbx_description
1 polymer ?
#
loop_
_entity_poly.entity_id
_entity_poly.type
_entity_poly.pdbx_seq_one_letter_code
_entity_poly.pdbx_strand_id
1 'polypeptide(L)'
;MKKEKLLTGGMQGMITVEMAYIVPVILSVFFLSVMGLFYYHDKQVIAACAYEAAVAGSTKAREKDGVTAGTVGAVFDERVRGKCILFGEVQGNVQVSEERIVVNASASKGKMRVSVTETASVTEPETKIRKYRRLIH
;
A
#
# COMPACT_ATOMS: atom_id res chain seq x y z
N MET A 1 19.52 62.53 -0.95
CA MET A 1 20.17 61.26 -0.61
C MET A 1 19.76 60.64 0.71
N LYS A 2 19.38 61.39 1.74
CA LYS A 2 18.98 60.78 3.04
C LYS A 2 17.56 60.19 3.06
N LYS A 3 16.64 60.65 2.19
CA LYS A 3 15.25 60.12 2.11
C LYS A 3 15.10 58.79 1.35
N GLU A 4 15.96 58.52 0.37
CA GLU A 4 15.90 57.25 -0.39
C GLU A 4 16.36 56.05 0.44
N LYS A 5 17.34 56.25 1.35
CA LYS A 5 17.80 55.16 2.24
C LYS A 5 16.75 54.72 3.28
N LEU A 6 15.87 55.64 3.68
CA LEU A 6 14.75 55.30 4.61
C LEU A 6 13.67 54.50 3.93
N LEU A 7 13.38 54.73 2.67
CA LEU A 7 12.33 54.02 1.92
C LEU A 7 12.77 52.62 1.54
N THR A 8 14.03 52.42 1.19
CA THR A 8 14.59 51.08 0.86
C THR A 8 14.72 50.19 2.10
N GLY A 9 15.05 50.75 3.27
CA GLY A 9 15.14 50.03 4.52
C GLY A 9 13.78 49.48 5.00
N GLY A 10 12.71 50.29 4.82
CA GLY A 10 11.33 49.87 5.17
C GLY A 10 10.79 48.75 4.27
N MET A 11 11.07 48.81 2.97
CA MET A 11 10.67 47.79 2.02
C MET A 11 11.42 46.45 2.24
N GLN A 12 12.71 46.50 2.52
CA GLN A 12 13.48 45.31 2.83
C GLN A 12 13.01 44.58 4.11
N GLY A 13 12.65 45.35 5.15
CA GLY A 13 12.09 44.79 6.39
C GLY A 13 10.73 44.12 6.17
N MET A 14 9.90 44.71 5.32
CA MET A 14 8.58 44.17 4.99
C MET A 14 8.66 42.86 4.20
N ILE A 15 9.56 42.76 3.21
CA ILE A 15 9.82 41.56 2.44
C ILE A 15 10.38 40.43 3.35
N THR A 16 11.25 40.76 4.29
CA THR A 16 11.82 39.76 5.22
C THR A 16 10.76 39.17 6.14
N VAL A 17 9.83 39.98 6.63
CA VAL A 17 8.71 39.51 7.46
C VAL A 17 7.76 38.63 6.66
N GLU A 18 7.45 39.00 5.41
CA GLU A 18 6.58 38.26 4.52
C GLU A 18 7.19 36.87 4.18
N MET A 19 8.49 36.82 3.87
CA MET A 19 9.21 35.56 3.63
C MET A 19 9.25 34.64 4.86
N ALA A 20 9.31 35.22 6.07
CA ALA A 20 9.31 34.45 7.31
C ALA A 20 8.02 33.59 7.50
N TYR A 21 6.90 34.02 6.93
CA TYR A 21 5.66 33.23 6.94
C TYR A 21 5.54 32.29 5.73
N ILE A 22 6.01 32.70 4.57
CA ILE A 22 5.89 31.91 3.33
C ILE A 22 6.79 30.67 3.37
N VAL A 23 8.01 30.77 3.85
CA VAL A 23 8.97 29.66 3.89
C VAL A 23 8.45 28.47 4.71
N PRO A 24 7.93 28.62 5.95
CA PRO A 24 7.39 27.50 6.71
C PRO A 24 6.18 26.84 6.03
N VAL A 25 5.34 27.64 5.34
CA VAL A 25 4.18 27.11 4.61
C VAL A 25 4.65 26.24 3.43
N ILE A 26 5.59 26.71 2.63
CA ILE A 26 6.16 25.95 1.50
C ILE A 26 6.80 24.65 2.00
N LEU A 27 7.60 24.72 3.07
CA LEU A 27 8.23 23.55 3.67
C LEU A 27 7.20 22.54 4.20
N SER A 28 6.11 23.04 4.81
CA SER A 28 5.05 22.17 5.30
C SER A 28 4.34 21.44 4.16
N VAL A 29 4.02 22.13 3.06
CA VAL A 29 3.40 21.54 1.87
C VAL A 29 4.34 20.49 1.24
N PHE A 30 5.62 20.82 1.14
CA PHE A 30 6.62 19.89 0.63
C PHE A 30 6.71 18.62 1.51
N PHE A 31 6.80 18.78 2.82
CA PHE A 31 6.87 17.66 3.75
C PHE A 31 5.61 16.77 3.68
N LEU A 32 4.42 17.38 3.64
CA LEU A 32 3.18 16.63 3.50
C LEU A 32 3.11 15.85 2.17
N SER A 33 3.63 16.43 1.10
CA SER A 33 3.70 15.76 -0.21
C SER A 33 4.61 14.53 -0.17
N VAL A 34 5.77 14.63 0.45
CA VAL A 34 6.70 13.51 0.63
C VAL A 34 6.10 12.40 1.50
N MET A 35 5.43 12.79 2.60
CA MET A 35 4.73 11.82 3.45
C MET A 35 3.60 11.11 2.70
N GLY A 36 2.86 11.83 1.86
CA GLY A 36 1.85 11.26 0.99
C GLY A 36 2.41 10.24 0.00
N LEU A 37 3.55 10.53 -0.62
CA LEU A 37 4.23 9.60 -1.52
C LEU A 37 4.65 8.30 -0.80
N PHE A 38 5.21 8.39 0.39
CA PHE A 38 5.58 7.20 1.18
C PHE A 38 4.35 6.39 1.60
N TYR A 39 3.25 7.03 1.96
CA TYR A 39 2.00 6.35 2.26
C TYR A 39 1.48 5.55 1.06
N TYR A 40 1.43 6.17 -0.12
CA TYR A 40 0.98 5.48 -1.32
C TYR A 40 1.95 4.38 -1.77
N HIS A 41 3.25 4.59 -1.62
CA HIS A 41 4.25 3.56 -1.87
C HIS A 41 3.99 2.32 -1.01
N ASP A 42 3.88 2.48 0.29
CA ASP A 42 3.66 1.37 1.21
C ASP A 42 2.32 0.67 0.95
N LYS A 43 1.26 1.43 0.64
CA LYS A 43 -0.03 0.86 0.25
C LYS A 43 0.08 -0.04 -0.98
N GLN A 44 0.83 0.37 -2.01
CA GLN A 44 1.05 -0.43 -3.21
C GLN A 44 1.90 -1.67 -2.93
N VAL A 45 2.93 -1.55 -2.11
CA VAL A 45 3.77 -2.69 -1.70
C VAL A 45 2.94 -3.72 -0.95
N ILE A 46 2.11 -3.31 0.01
CA ILE A 46 1.24 -4.20 0.77
C ILE A 46 0.23 -4.90 -0.15
N ALA A 47 -0.39 -4.17 -1.08
CA ALA A 47 -1.32 -4.72 -2.06
C ALA A 47 -0.64 -5.75 -2.97
N ALA A 48 0.53 -5.44 -3.51
CA ALA A 48 1.29 -6.35 -4.36
C ALA A 48 1.68 -7.64 -3.60
N CYS A 49 2.18 -7.53 -2.38
CA CYS A 49 2.55 -8.69 -1.56
C CYS A 49 1.32 -9.55 -1.21
N ALA A 50 0.18 -8.93 -0.90
CA ALA A 50 -1.08 -9.62 -0.63
C ALA A 50 -1.58 -10.38 -1.88
N TYR A 51 -1.53 -9.73 -3.04
CA TYR A 51 -1.90 -10.36 -4.31
C TYR A 51 -0.98 -11.53 -4.67
N GLU A 52 0.34 -11.36 -4.56
CA GLU A 52 1.32 -12.43 -4.80
C GLU A 52 1.11 -13.62 -3.86
N ALA A 53 0.83 -13.38 -2.58
CA ALA A 53 0.53 -14.43 -1.62
C ALA A 53 -0.77 -15.16 -1.96
N ALA A 54 -1.82 -14.44 -2.36
CA ALA A 54 -3.09 -15.02 -2.79
C ALA A 54 -2.92 -15.89 -4.04
N VAL A 55 -2.16 -15.43 -5.04
CA VAL A 55 -1.87 -16.18 -6.28
C VAL A 55 -1.03 -17.43 -5.98
N ALA A 56 0.02 -17.30 -5.16
CA ALA A 56 0.83 -18.45 -4.74
C ALA A 56 -0.02 -19.49 -4.01
N GLY A 57 -0.91 -19.05 -3.11
CA GLY A 57 -1.87 -19.90 -2.44
C GLY A 57 -2.84 -20.58 -3.40
N SER A 58 -3.39 -19.86 -4.38
CA SER A 58 -4.32 -20.43 -5.38
C SER A 58 -3.65 -21.49 -6.28
N THR A 59 -2.35 -21.36 -6.52
CA THR A 59 -1.56 -22.33 -7.25
C THR A 59 -1.33 -23.60 -6.43
N LYS A 60 -0.95 -23.43 -5.15
CA LYS A 60 -0.77 -24.57 -4.23
C LYS A 60 -2.07 -25.29 -3.88
N ALA A 61 -3.20 -24.57 -3.83
CA ALA A 61 -4.50 -25.18 -3.58
C ALA A 61 -4.90 -26.25 -4.62
N ARG A 62 -4.27 -26.25 -5.79
CA ARG A 62 -4.45 -27.25 -6.85
C ARG A 62 -3.57 -28.49 -6.67
N GLU A 63 -2.59 -28.44 -5.78
CA GLU A 63 -1.74 -29.57 -5.46
C GLU A 63 -2.48 -30.53 -4.49
N LYS A 64 -2.08 -31.79 -4.47
CA LYS A 64 -2.72 -32.84 -3.65
C LYS A 64 -2.69 -32.55 -2.15
N ASP A 65 -1.68 -31.79 -1.70
CA ASP A 65 -1.50 -31.46 -0.27
C ASP A 65 -2.39 -30.29 0.19
N GLY A 66 -3.05 -29.60 -0.75
CA GLY A 66 -3.90 -28.46 -0.46
C GLY A 66 -3.10 -27.22 0.04
N VAL A 67 -3.83 -26.21 0.49
CA VAL A 67 -3.23 -25.00 1.06
C VAL A 67 -3.93 -24.64 2.36
N THR A 68 -3.15 -24.23 3.35
CA THR A 68 -3.67 -23.69 4.62
C THR A 68 -3.51 -22.18 4.69
N ALA A 69 -4.39 -21.51 5.46
CA ALA A 69 -4.28 -20.06 5.70
C ALA A 69 -2.90 -19.67 6.27
N GLY A 70 -2.32 -20.53 7.12
CA GLY A 70 -0.98 -20.31 7.70
C GLY A 70 0.13 -20.31 6.65
N THR A 71 0.06 -21.18 5.65
CA THR A 71 1.05 -21.24 4.58
C THR A 71 1.03 -19.96 3.72
N VAL A 72 -0.16 -19.48 3.36
CA VAL A 72 -0.31 -18.23 2.60
C VAL A 72 0.10 -17.02 3.43
N GLY A 73 -0.25 -17.01 4.72
CA GLY A 73 0.17 -15.97 5.67
C GLY A 73 1.69 -15.88 5.78
N ALA A 74 2.38 -17.01 5.91
CA ALA A 74 3.85 -17.05 5.96
C ALA A 74 4.49 -16.49 4.68
N VAL A 75 3.94 -16.79 3.50
CA VAL A 75 4.39 -16.22 2.22
C VAL A 75 4.18 -14.71 2.20
N PHE A 76 3.04 -14.23 2.69
CA PHE A 76 2.76 -12.79 2.78
C PHE A 76 3.77 -12.09 3.68
N ASP A 77 3.99 -12.60 4.90
CA ASP A 77 4.90 -12.03 5.89
C ASP A 77 6.35 -11.97 5.37
N GLU A 78 6.80 -13.03 4.69
CA GLU A 78 8.12 -13.06 4.05
C GLU A 78 8.24 -12.00 2.96
N ARG A 79 7.19 -11.85 2.13
CA ARG A 79 7.18 -10.91 1.01
C ARG A 79 7.13 -9.46 1.42
N VAL A 80 6.39 -9.12 2.48
CA VAL A 80 6.22 -7.74 2.95
C VAL A 80 7.35 -7.26 3.84
N ARG A 81 8.10 -8.19 4.45
CA ARG A 81 9.15 -7.87 5.40
C ARG A 81 10.22 -6.94 4.81
N GLY A 82 10.43 -5.79 5.47
CA GLY A 82 11.47 -4.82 5.12
C GLY A 82 11.20 -4.00 3.85
N LYS A 83 10.03 -4.13 3.23
CA LYS A 83 9.70 -3.38 2.01
C LYS A 83 8.92 -2.09 2.28
N CYS A 84 8.25 -1.97 3.41
CA CYS A 84 7.52 -0.78 3.80
C CYS A 84 8.45 0.25 4.43
N ILE A 85 8.23 1.53 4.11
CA ILE A 85 9.02 2.67 4.59
C ILE A 85 8.39 3.28 5.84
N LEU A 86 7.08 3.52 5.80
CA LEU A 86 6.33 4.13 6.90
C LEU A 86 5.82 3.10 7.91
N PHE A 87 5.28 1.99 7.41
CA PHE A 87 4.65 0.96 8.23
C PHE A 87 5.66 -0.15 8.53
N GLY A 88 6.16 -0.19 9.78
CA GLY A 88 7.13 -1.21 10.22
C GLY A 88 6.52 -2.59 10.41
N GLU A 89 5.24 -2.66 10.79
CA GLU A 89 4.52 -3.91 11.02
C GLU A 89 3.26 -3.95 10.16
N VAL A 90 3.15 -4.99 9.36
CA VAL A 90 2.00 -5.28 8.52
C VAL A 90 1.42 -6.61 8.96
N GLN A 91 0.13 -6.65 9.22
CA GLN A 91 -0.60 -7.86 9.61
C GLN A 91 -1.41 -8.37 8.43
N GLY A 92 -1.23 -9.65 8.09
CA GLY A 92 -2.00 -10.34 7.09
C GLY A 92 -3.00 -11.31 7.72
N ASN A 93 -4.27 -11.22 7.34
CA ASN A 93 -5.30 -12.22 7.66
C ASN A 93 -5.72 -12.92 6.38
N VAL A 94 -5.60 -14.23 6.34
CA VAL A 94 -5.86 -15.04 5.16
C VAL A 94 -7.10 -15.89 5.36
N GLN A 95 -8.02 -15.83 4.41
CA GLN A 95 -9.19 -16.70 4.33
C GLN A 95 -9.07 -17.58 3.08
N VAL A 96 -9.03 -18.89 3.29
CA VAL A 96 -8.95 -19.89 2.23
C VAL A 96 -10.32 -20.52 2.07
N SER A 97 -10.88 -20.41 0.86
CA SER A 97 -12.10 -21.09 0.43
C SER A 97 -11.76 -21.98 -0.78
N GLU A 98 -12.63 -22.93 -1.09
CA GLU A 98 -12.49 -23.82 -2.25
C GLU A 98 -12.41 -23.08 -3.59
N GLU A 99 -13.11 -21.93 -3.70
CA GLU A 99 -13.20 -21.16 -4.93
C GLU A 99 -12.24 -19.97 -4.98
N ARG A 100 -11.80 -19.44 -3.82
CA ARG A 100 -11.00 -18.23 -3.74
C ARG A 100 -10.17 -18.15 -2.47
N ILE A 101 -9.06 -17.47 -2.58
CA ILE A 101 -8.22 -17.08 -1.45
C ILE A 101 -8.29 -15.57 -1.30
N VAL A 102 -8.61 -15.11 -0.10
CA VAL A 102 -8.70 -13.69 0.24
C VAL A 102 -7.60 -13.37 1.25
N VAL A 103 -6.78 -12.39 0.93
CA VAL A 103 -5.75 -11.86 1.82
C VAL A 103 -6.11 -10.45 2.22
N ASN A 104 -6.41 -10.26 3.50
CA ASN A 104 -6.66 -8.95 4.09
C ASN A 104 -5.38 -8.50 4.80
N ALA A 105 -4.75 -7.48 4.28
CA ALA A 105 -3.57 -6.90 4.88
C ALA A 105 -3.89 -5.54 5.50
N SER A 106 -3.42 -5.31 6.72
CA SER A 106 -3.59 -4.05 7.41
C SER A 106 -2.31 -3.64 8.12
N ALA A 107 -2.05 -2.36 8.11
CA ALA A 107 -0.94 -1.76 8.84
C ALA A 107 -1.36 -0.44 9.47
N SER A 108 -0.78 -0.12 10.62
CA SER A 108 -1.05 1.13 11.30
C SER A 108 0.22 1.71 11.91
N LYS A 109 0.32 3.05 11.88
CA LYS A 109 1.38 3.79 12.56
C LYS A 109 0.83 5.13 13.06
N GLY A 110 0.68 5.25 14.37
CA GLY A 110 0.08 6.43 15.00
C GLY A 110 -1.37 6.63 14.53
N LYS A 111 -1.63 7.75 13.88
CA LYS A 111 -2.95 8.08 13.33
C LYS A 111 -3.18 7.57 11.90
N MET A 112 -2.14 7.10 11.23
CA MET A 112 -2.22 6.58 9.87
C MET A 112 -2.58 5.09 9.88
N ARG A 113 -3.49 4.70 9.00
CA ARG A 113 -3.89 3.31 8.80
C ARG A 113 -4.04 3.03 7.32
N VAL A 114 -3.60 1.84 6.93
CA VAL A 114 -3.81 1.30 5.59
C VAL A 114 -4.48 -0.07 5.73
N SER A 115 -5.44 -0.36 4.86
CA SER A 115 -6.07 -1.68 4.76
C SER A 115 -6.25 -2.00 3.28
N VAL A 116 -5.87 -3.21 2.91
CA VAL A 116 -5.95 -3.71 1.54
C VAL A 116 -6.51 -5.12 1.57
N THR A 117 -7.41 -5.42 0.64
CA THR A 117 -7.97 -6.75 0.45
C THR A 117 -7.71 -7.21 -0.97
N GLU A 118 -7.01 -8.32 -1.12
CA GLU A 118 -6.72 -8.93 -2.40
C GLU A 118 -7.30 -10.33 -2.48
N THR A 119 -7.79 -10.69 -3.66
CA THR A 119 -8.48 -11.96 -3.88
C THR A 119 -7.93 -12.66 -5.12
N ALA A 120 -7.57 -13.92 -4.96
CA ALA A 120 -7.24 -14.79 -6.08
C ALA A 120 -8.24 -15.95 -6.18
N SER A 121 -8.76 -16.21 -7.37
CA SER A 121 -9.65 -17.34 -7.60
C SER A 121 -8.84 -18.64 -7.75
N VAL A 122 -9.31 -19.70 -7.09
CA VAL A 122 -8.82 -21.04 -7.30
C VAL A 122 -9.56 -21.61 -8.52
N THR A 123 -8.90 -21.57 -9.69
CA THR A 123 -9.51 -22.07 -10.92
C THR A 123 -9.09 -23.50 -11.15
N GLU A 124 -10.04 -24.43 -11.10
CA GLU A 124 -9.86 -25.79 -11.58
C GLU A 124 -10.28 -25.88 -13.05
N PRO A 125 -9.35 -25.80 -14.00
CA PRO A 125 -9.67 -25.77 -15.42
C PRO A 125 -10.39 -27.07 -15.87
N GLU A 126 -10.07 -28.19 -15.25
CA GLU A 126 -10.66 -29.49 -15.59
C GLU A 126 -12.16 -29.56 -15.29
N THR A 127 -12.58 -29.04 -14.14
CA THR A 127 -14.00 -29.04 -13.75
C THR A 127 -14.80 -28.09 -14.62
N LYS A 128 -14.25 -26.94 -15.00
CA LYS A 128 -14.87 -26.02 -15.95
C LYS A 128 -15.01 -26.65 -17.33
N ILE A 129 -13.96 -27.29 -17.86
CA ILE A 129 -14.00 -27.95 -19.19
C ILE A 129 -15.03 -29.07 -19.17
N ARG A 130 -15.11 -29.89 -18.12
CA ARG A 130 -16.12 -30.96 -17.97
C ARG A 130 -17.53 -30.39 -17.95
N LYS A 131 -17.75 -29.26 -17.25
CA LYS A 131 -19.05 -28.58 -17.18
C LYS A 131 -19.47 -28.04 -18.55
N TYR A 132 -18.58 -27.39 -19.27
CA TYR A 132 -18.86 -26.91 -20.64
C TYR A 132 -19.14 -28.05 -21.62
N ARG A 133 -18.40 -29.17 -21.53
CA ARG A 133 -18.64 -30.35 -22.39
C ARG A 133 -20.02 -30.97 -22.15
N ARG A 134 -20.55 -30.93 -20.92
CA ARG A 134 -21.90 -31.43 -20.61
C ARG A 134 -23.01 -30.50 -21.14
N LEU A 135 -22.73 -29.22 -21.36
CA LEU A 135 -23.71 -28.26 -21.86
C LEU A 135 -23.83 -28.26 -23.38
N ILE A 136 -22.86 -28.85 -24.07
CA ILE A 136 -22.80 -28.92 -25.55
C ILE A 136 -23.41 -30.24 -26.08
N HIS A 137 -23.61 -31.21 -25.22
CA HIS A 137 -24.31 -32.47 -25.51
C HIS A 137 -25.67 -32.51 -24.85
#